data_eb98f0175b834aacc0e182f9e45a24d4
#
_entry.id   eb98f0175b834aacc0e182f9e45a24d4
#
_cell.length_a   1.000
_cell.length_b   1.000
_cell.length_c   1.000
_cell.angle_alpha   90.00
_cell.angle_beta   90.00
_cell.angle_gamma   90.00
#
_symmetry.space_group_name_H-M   'P 1'
#
loop_
_entity.id
_entity.type
_entity.pdbx_description
1 polymer ?
#
loop_
_entity_poly.entity_id
_entity_poly.type
_entity_poly.pdbx_seq_one_letter_code
_entity_poly.pdbx_strand_id
1 'polypeptide(L)'
;MSASALFLLKPHTRDLGGFSVRRVLPGMPHRMVGPFIFFDHMGPADFAPGAGIDVRPHPHIGLATVTYLFEGEILHRDSLGTVQAIAPGDVNWMTAGRGIVHSERTAPELRRTGARLQGLQTWVALPKKNELADPAFSHHP
;
A
#
# COMPACT_ATOMS: atom_id res chain seq x y z
N MET A 1 18.32 -33.74 -2.50
CA MET A 1 17.91 -32.31 -2.45
C MET A 1 16.43 -32.27 -2.76
N SER A 2 15.61 -31.89 -1.80
CA SER A 2 14.17 -31.74 -2.00
C SER A 2 13.92 -30.58 -2.96
N ALA A 3 13.24 -30.82 -4.07
CA ALA A 3 12.82 -29.76 -4.96
C ALA A 3 11.85 -28.82 -4.21
N SER A 4 12.21 -27.57 -4.05
CA SER A 4 11.30 -26.57 -3.49
C SER A 4 10.09 -26.45 -4.43
N ALA A 5 8.91 -26.75 -3.92
CA ALA A 5 7.68 -26.55 -4.68
C ALA A 5 7.46 -25.04 -4.90
N LEU A 6 7.36 -24.64 -6.15
CA LEU A 6 6.97 -23.27 -6.51
C LEU A 6 5.44 -23.21 -6.59
N PHE A 7 4.85 -22.25 -5.88
CA PHE A 7 3.42 -21.96 -5.96
C PHE A 7 3.19 -20.65 -6.71
N LEU A 8 2.35 -20.70 -7.73
CA LEU A 8 1.90 -19.50 -8.42
C LEU A 8 0.60 -19.01 -7.78
N LEU A 9 0.67 -17.87 -7.11
CA LEU A 9 -0.51 -17.19 -6.59
C LEU A 9 -1.19 -16.40 -7.71
N LYS A 10 -2.46 -16.70 -7.97
CA LYS A 10 -3.26 -15.96 -8.96
C LYS A 10 -3.90 -14.74 -8.30
N PRO A 11 -3.69 -13.53 -8.85
CA PRO A 11 -4.31 -12.33 -8.32
C PRO A 11 -5.81 -12.31 -8.56
N HIS A 12 -6.53 -11.61 -7.68
CA HIS A 12 -7.96 -11.30 -7.85
C HIS A 12 -8.11 -9.79 -8.05
N THR A 13 -8.94 -9.39 -9.00
CA THR A 13 -9.29 -7.97 -9.16
C THR A 13 -10.18 -7.51 -8.01
N ARG A 14 -9.86 -6.35 -7.43
CA ARG A 14 -10.66 -5.66 -6.41
C ARG A 14 -10.87 -4.22 -6.85
N ASP A 15 -12.13 -3.78 -6.85
CA ASP A 15 -12.50 -2.39 -7.04
C ASP A 15 -12.38 -1.66 -5.68
N LEU A 16 -11.67 -0.54 -5.68
CA LEU A 16 -11.48 0.32 -4.50
C LEU A 16 -12.26 1.64 -4.58
N GLY A 17 -13.22 1.72 -5.51
CA GLY A 17 -14.02 2.92 -5.72
C GLY A 17 -13.29 3.96 -6.59
N GLY A 18 -13.33 3.76 -7.90
CA GLY A 18 -12.69 4.63 -8.88
C GLY A 18 -11.41 4.10 -9.50
N PHE A 19 -10.83 3.04 -8.96
CA PHE A 19 -9.76 2.26 -9.60
C PHE A 19 -9.72 0.83 -9.06
N SER A 20 -9.10 -0.06 -9.82
CA SER A 20 -8.99 -1.47 -9.45
C SER A 20 -7.54 -1.86 -9.14
N VAL A 21 -7.39 -2.81 -8.22
CA VAL A 21 -6.12 -3.43 -7.88
C VAL A 21 -6.14 -4.93 -8.17
N ARG A 22 -4.98 -5.50 -8.39
CA ARG A 22 -4.77 -6.96 -8.48
C ARG A 22 -4.24 -7.45 -7.14
N ARG A 23 -5.13 -8.00 -6.32
CA ARG A 23 -4.78 -8.52 -4.99
C ARG A 23 -4.23 -9.93 -5.09
N VAL A 24 -3.01 -10.13 -4.60
CA VAL A 24 -2.31 -11.42 -4.54
C VAL A 24 -2.48 -12.07 -3.17
N LEU A 25 -2.38 -11.27 -2.10
CA LEU A 25 -2.56 -11.72 -0.72
C LEU A 25 -3.66 -10.90 -0.03
N PRO A 26 -4.50 -11.53 0.82
CA PRO A 26 -4.56 -12.97 1.07
C PRO A 26 -5.09 -13.73 -0.15
N GLY A 27 -4.48 -14.88 -0.44
CA GLY A 27 -4.86 -15.77 -1.56
C GLY A 27 -5.06 -17.22 -1.10
N MET A 28 -5.55 -18.06 -1.99
CA MET A 28 -5.67 -19.49 -1.73
C MET A 28 -4.61 -20.26 -2.53
N PRO A 29 -3.99 -21.30 -1.98
CA PRO A 29 -4.17 -21.82 -0.61
C PRO A 29 -3.41 -21.03 0.48
N HIS A 30 -2.57 -20.06 0.10
CA HIS A 30 -1.72 -19.33 1.04
C HIS A 30 -2.31 -17.97 1.37
N ARG A 31 -2.68 -17.78 2.63
CA ARG A 31 -3.19 -16.49 3.12
C ARG A 31 -2.08 -15.47 3.37
N MET A 32 -0.85 -15.96 3.57
CA MET A 32 0.33 -15.13 3.81
C MET A 32 1.58 -15.83 3.25
N VAL A 33 2.62 -15.06 3.01
CA VAL A 33 3.96 -15.54 2.61
C VAL A 33 4.98 -14.92 3.56
N GLY A 34 5.58 -15.74 4.43
CA GLY A 34 6.40 -15.20 5.52
C GLY A 34 5.61 -14.17 6.34
N PRO A 35 6.12 -12.96 6.60
CA PRO A 35 5.42 -11.91 7.32
C PRO A 35 4.43 -11.12 6.44
N PHE A 36 4.42 -11.32 5.12
CA PHE A 36 3.54 -10.59 4.20
C PHE A 36 2.14 -11.17 4.24
N ILE A 37 1.18 -10.36 4.72
CA ILE A 37 -0.22 -10.74 4.93
C ILE A 37 -1.18 -10.10 3.92
N PHE A 38 -0.68 -9.14 3.16
CA PHE A 38 -1.43 -8.43 2.13
C PHE A 38 -0.49 -8.01 1.00
N PHE A 39 -0.95 -8.10 -0.24
CA PHE A 39 -0.21 -7.65 -1.40
C PHE A 39 -1.17 -7.24 -2.51
N ASP A 40 -1.16 -5.96 -2.85
CA ASP A 40 -1.87 -5.39 -3.99
C ASP A 40 -0.89 -4.83 -5.02
N HIS A 41 -1.16 -5.12 -6.28
CA HIS A 41 -0.58 -4.42 -7.42
C HIS A 41 -1.61 -3.41 -7.92
N MET A 42 -1.31 -2.14 -7.74
CA MET A 42 -2.11 -1.00 -8.18
C MET A 42 -1.81 -0.68 -9.64
N GLY A 43 -2.82 -0.50 -10.45
CA GLY A 43 -2.67 -0.08 -11.83
C GLY A 43 -2.01 -1.09 -12.78
N PRO A 44 -1.44 -0.60 -13.94
CA PRO A 44 -1.48 0.81 -14.35
C PRO A 44 -2.93 1.33 -14.47
N ALA A 45 -3.16 2.52 -13.95
CA ALA A 45 -4.46 3.18 -13.99
C ALA A 45 -4.30 4.64 -14.47
N ASP A 46 -5.11 5.03 -15.44
CA ASP A 46 -5.15 6.39 -15.98
C ASP A 46 -6.33 7.14 -15.38
N PHE A 47 -6.08 8.29 -14.79
CA PHE A 47 -7.07 9.18 -14.21
C PHE A 47 -7.23 10.42 -15.07
N ALA A 48 -8.44 10.71 -15.53
CA ALA A 48 -8.77 11.94 -16.21
C ALA A 48 -8.63 13.16 -15.28
N PRO A 49 -8.50 14.38 -15.81
CA PRO A 49 -8.57 15.59 -15.00
C PRO A 49 -9.81 15.59 -14.09
N GLY A 50 -9.61 15.91 -12.82
CA GLY A 50 -10.61 15.85 -11.76
C GLY A 50 -10.70 14.52 -11.02
N ALA A 51 -10.19 13.43 -11.61
CA ALA A 51 -10.18 12.10 -11.02
C ALA A 51 -8.86 11.80 -10.27
N GLY A 52 -8.83 10.69 -9.54
CA GLY A 52 -7.66 10.21 -8.80
C GLY A 52 -8.05 9.23 -7.70
N ILE A 53 -7.08 8.72 -6.98
CA ILE A 53 -7.37 7.87 -5.81
C ILE A 53 -7.81 8.72 -4.62
N ASP A 54 -8.73 8.17 -3.84
CA ASP A 54 -9.25 8.72 -2.58
C ASP A 54 -9.42 7.61 -1.55
N VAL A 55 -8.30 7.06 -1.09
CA VAL A 55 -8.34 6.13 0.04
C VAL A 55 -8.52 6.97 1.31
N ARG A 56 -9.76 6.94 1.84
CA ARG A 56 -10.18 7.74 2.98
C ARG A 56 -9.43 7.34 4.26
N PRO A 57 -9.46 8.20 5.31
CA PRO A 57 -8.87 7.85 6.59
C PRO A 57 -9.36 6.50 7.10
N HIS A 58 -8.42 5.61 7.39
CA HIS A 58 -8.66 4.27 7.90
C HIS A 58 -7.52 3.84 8.83
N PRO A 59 -7.81 2.97 9.84
CA PRO A 59 -6.83 2.56 10.82
C PRO A 59 -6.08 1.30 10.43
N HIS A 60 -4.86 1.17 10.94
CA HIS A 60 -4.09 -0.07 11.01
C HIS A 60 -3.58 -0.30 12.42
N ILE A 61 -3.38 -1.57 12.80
CA ILE A 61 -2.82 -2.01 14.08
C ILE A 61 -2.06 -3.33 13.89
N GLY A 62 -0.97 -3.52 14.63
CA GLY A 62 -0.22 -4.78 14.66
C GLY A 62 0.58 -5.12 13.40
N LEU A 63 0.66 -4.20 12.44
CA LEU A 63 1.32 -4.41 11.14
C LEU A 63 2.08 -3.16 10.69
N ALA A 64 2.85 -3.31 9.62
CA ALA A 64 3.35 -2.20 8.84
C ALA A 64 2.77 -2.23 7.43
N THR A 65 2.55 -1.05 6.82
CA THR A 65 2.25 -0.92 5.40
C THR A 65 3.48 -0.43 4.66
N VAL A 66 3.71 -0.98 3.48
CA VAL A 66 4.82 -0.59 2.60
C VAL A 66 4.24 -0.24 1.24
N THR A 67 4.51 0.97 0.78
CA THR A 67 4.08 1.45 -0.55
C THR A 67 5.31 1.72 -1.39
N TYR A 68 5.29 1.25 -2.64
CA TYR A 68 6.32 1.48 -3.65
C TYR A 68 5.64 1.84 -4.98
N LEU A 69 6.12 2.86 -5.66
CA LEU A 69 5.57 3.28 -6.94
C LEU A 69 6.54 3.00 -8.09
N PHE A 70 5.98 2.55 -9.22
CA PHE A 70 6.64 2.49 -10.52
C PHE A 70 6.34 3.74 -11.34
N GLU A 71 5.14 4.34 -11.15
CA GLU A 71 4.66 5.48 -11.91
C GLU A 71 3.63 6.26 -11.10
N GLY A 72 3.62 7.58 -11.24
CA GLY A 72 2.69 8.48 -10.58
C GLY A 72 3.14 8.94 -9.20
N GLU A 73 2.20 9.43 -8.42
CA GLU A 73 2.45 9.94 -7.08
C GLU A 73 1.24 9.67 -6.18
N ILE A 74 1.50 9.34 -4.93
CA ILE A 74 0.49 9.24 -3.86
C ILE A 74 0.89 10.16 -2.72
N LEU A 75 -0.06 10.97 -2.24
CA LEU A 75 0.10 11.81 -1.07
C LEU A 75 -0.43 11.08 0.16
N HIS A 76 0.47 10.66 1.03
CA HIS A 76 0.19 10.06 2.32
C HIS A 76 -0.03 11.14 3.39
N ARG A 77 -1.02 10.93 4.26
CA ARG A 77 -1.23 11.70 5.50
C ARG A 77 -1.59 10.75 6.62
N ASP A 78 -1.07 10.99 7.83
CA ASP A 78 -1.36 10.14 8.98
C ASP A 78 -1.61 10.91 10.29
N SER A 79 -2.01 10.17 11.32
CA SER A 79 -2.31 10.72 12.66
C SER A 79 -1.07 11.13 13.45
N LEU A 80 0.14 10.90 12.95
CA LEU A 80 1.38 11.43 13.52
C LEU A 80 1.66 12.86 13.01
N GLY A 81 0.86 13.34 12.05
CA GLY A 81 1.06 14.63 11.38
C GLY A 81 1.93 14.54 10.14
N THR A 82 2.30 13.33 9.69
CA THR A 82 3.06 13.16 8.46
C THR A 82 2.24 13.59 7.26
N VAL A 83 2.87 14.33 6.35
CA VAL A 83 2.38 14.65 5.01
C VAL A 83 3.51 14.37 4.04
N GLN A 84 3.45 13.26 3.33
CA GLN A 84 4.54 12.78 2.48
C GLN A 84 4.02 12.34 1.12
N ALA A 85 4.50 12.95 0.06
CA ALA A 85 4.36 12.40 -1.29
C ALA A 85 5.34 11.23 -1.48
N ILE A 86 4.91 10.19 -2.19
CA ILE A 86 5.77 9.12 -2.67
C ILE A 86 5.81 9.18 -4.18
N ALA A 87 7.03 9.20 -4.74
CA ALA A 87 7.33 9.22 -6.16
C ALA A 87 7.85 7.85 -6.64
N PRO A 88 7.99 7.63 -7.96
CA PRO A 88 8.55 6.40 -8.48
C PRO A 88 9.98 6.13 -7.98
N GLY A 89 10.20 4.94 -7.46
CA GLY A 89 11.45 4.51 -6.86
C GLY A 89 11.52 4.64 -5.35
N ASP A 90 10.70 5.53 -4.77
CA ASP A 90 10.64 5.71 -3.32
C ASP A 90 9.92 4.56 -2.61
N VAL A 91 10.23 4.39 -1.34
CA VAL A 91 9.52 3.49 -0.42
C VAL A 91 8.96 4.29 0.76
N ASN A 92 7.65 4.24 0.97
CA ASN A 92 7.04 4.65 2.23
C ASN A 92 6.83 3.42 3.11
N TRP A 93 7.34 3.48 4.35
CA TRP A 93 7.14 2.47 5.37
C TRP A 93 6.40 3.07 6.58
N MET A 94 5.17 2.63 6.80
CA MET A 94 4.36 3.05 7.94
C MET A 94 4.19 1.89 8.93
N THR A 95 4.84 1.97 10.07
CA THR A 95 4.64 1.02 11.17
C THR A 95 3.42 1.45 11.96
N ALA A 96 2.36 0.65 11.92
CA ALA A 96 1.14 0.96 12.65
C ALA A 96 1.27 0.70 14.15
N GLY A 97 1.99 -0.36 14.54
CA GLY A 97 2.18 -0.69 15.95
C GLY A 97 0.85 -0.76 16.71
N ARG A 98 0.74 -0.03 17.81
CA ARG A 98 -0.48 0.06 18.64
C ARG A 98 -1.65 0.78 17.99
N GLY A 99 -1.45 1.40 16.81
CA GLY A 99 -2.49 2.01 16.00
C GLY A 99 -2.06 3.30 15.32
N ILE A 100 -2.40 3.43 14.06
CA ILE A 100 -2.24 4.64 13.25
C ILE A 100 -3.44 4.77 12.32
N VAL A 101 -3.88 5.99 12.07
CA VAL A 101 -4.89 6.29 11.04
C VAL A 101 -4.19 7.02 9.90
N HIS A 102 -4.41 6.61 8.67
CA HIS A 102 -3.86 7.29 7.52
C HIS A 102 -4.83 7.36 6.34
N SER A 103 -4.47 8.19 5.36
CA SER A 103 -5.14 8.33 4.07
C SER A 103 -4.12 8.43 2.95
N GLU A 104 -4.51 7.98 1.76
CA GLU A 104 -3.68 8.02 0.55
C GLU A 104 -4.49 8.61 -0.59
N ARG A 105 -4.01 9.71 -1.17
CA ARG A 105 -4.75 10.46 -2.17
C ARG A 105 -3.87 10.94 -3.31
N THR A 106 -4.47 11.12 -4.48
CA THR A 106 -3.83 11.88 -5.54
C THR A 106 -3.67 13.32 -5.10
N ALA A 107 -2.46 13.89 -5.25
CA ALA A 107 -2.18 15.27 -4.93
C ALA A 107 -3.07 16.23 -5.75
N PRO A 108 -3.46 17.41 -5.21
CA PRO A 108 -4.39 18.32 -5.88
C PRO A 108 -3.94 18.72 -7.29
N GLU A 109 -2.65 18.96 -7.51
CA GLU A 109 -2.12 19.34 -8.83
C GLU A 109 -2.27 18.22 -9.85
N LEU A 110 -1.92 16.99 -9.48
CA LEU A 110 -2.08 15.82 -10.34
C LEU A 110 -3.55 15.51 -10.60
N ARG A 111 -4.40 15.73 -9.61
CA ARG A 111 -5.85 15.60 -9.80
C ARG A 111 -6.37 16.60 -10.82
N ARG A 112 -5.87 17.84 -10.81
CA ARG A 112 -6.29 18.88 -11.74
C ARG A 112 -5.90 18.58 -13.19
N THR A 113 -4.73 17.99 -13.42
CA THR A 113 -4.19 17.73 -14.77
C THR A 113 -4.50 16.32 -15.29
N GLY A 114 -4.91 15.41 -14.42
CA GLY A 114 -4.93 13.99 -14.68
C GLY A 114 -3.60 13.34 -14.28
N ALA A 115 -3.65 12.06 -13.99
CA ALA A 115 -2.49 11.30 -13.51
C ALA A 115 -2.53 9.87 -13.98
N ARG A 116 -1.37 9.24 -14.05
CA ARG A 116 -1.23 7.80 -14.18
C ARG A 116 -0.61 7.24 -12.90
N LEU A 117 -1.04 6.05 -12.49
CA LEU A 117 -0.55 5.42 -11.27
C LEU A 117 -0.25 3.94 -11.51
N GLN A 118 0.92 3.52 -11.08
CA GLN A 118 1.27 2.11 -10.96
C GLN A 118 2.17 1.90 -9.76
N GLY A 119 1.87 0.89 -8.94
CA GLY A 119 2.67 0.62 -7.74
C GLY A 119 2.29 -0.68 -7.04
N LEU A 120 2.93 -0.88 -5.92
CA LEU A 120 2.70 -2.00 -5.01
C LEU A 120 2.36 -1.47 -3.63
N GLN A 121 1.41 -2.15 -2.97
CA GLN A 121 1.19 -1.99 -1.54
C GLN A 121 1.20 -3.35 -0.87
N THR A 122 2.01 -3.49 0.17
CA THR A 122 2.04 -4.72 0.97
C THR A 122 1.93 -4.42 2.45
N TRP A 123 1.36 -5.36 3.20
CA TRP A 123 1.33 -5.28 4.66
C TRP A 123 2.19 -6.38 5.25
N VAL A 124 2.97 -5.99 6.24
CA VAL A 124 3.91 -6.85 6.95
C VAL A 124 3.41 -7.01 8.38
N ALA A 125 3.08 -8.23 8.79
CA ALA A 125 2.74 -8.52 10.19
C ALA A 125 3.95 -8.22 11.08
N LEU A 126 3.77 -7.42 12.12
CA LEU A 126 4.83 -7.18 13.08
C LEU A 126 5.05 -8.43 13.96
N PRO A 127 6.31 -8.69 14.38
CA PRO A 127 6.55 -9.72 15.39
C PRO A 127 5.74 -9.45 16.65
N LYS A 128 5.24 -10.49 17.31
CA LYS A 128 4.37 -10.38 18.50
C LYS A 128 4.90 -9.42 19.57
N LYS A 129 6.22 -9.39 19.79
CA LYS A 129 6.85 -8.47 20.74
C LYS A 129 6.79 -6.99 20.32
N ASN A 130 6.50 -6.71 19.05
CA ASN A 130 6.48 -5.37 18.46
C ASN A 130 5.09 -4.98 17.94
N GLU A 131 4.09 -5.86 18.01
CA GLU A 131 2.76 -5.59 17.45
C GLU A 131 2.08 -4.36 18.05
N LEU A 132 2.42 -3.99 19.28
CA LEU A 132 1.93 -2.81 19.97
C LEU A 132 3.03 -1.74 20.19
N ALA A 133 4.10 -1.77 19.40
CA ALA A 133 5.11 -0.72 19.42
C ALA A 133 4.50 0.66 19.07
N ASP A 134 5.22 1.73 19.36
CA ASP A 134 4.80 3.06 18.95
C ASP A 134 4.68 3.15 17.43
N PRO A 135 3.64 3.80 16.89
CA PRO A 135 3.51 4.02 15.47
C PRO A 135 4.64 4.92 14.95
N ALA A 136 5.09 4.64 13.74
CA ALA A 136 6.17 5.39 13.11
C ALA A 136 5.99 5.43 11.59
N PHE A 137 6.57 6.45 10.97
CA PHE A 137 6.62 6.58 9.51
C PHE A 137 8.05 6.87 9.06
N SER A 138 8.47 6.24 7.99
CA SER A 138 9.73 6.55 7.31
C SER A 138 9.55 6.57 5.80
N HIS A 139 10.25 7.50 5.15
CA HIS A 139 10.34 7.66 3.71
C HIS A 139 11.77 7.43 3.26
N HIS A 140 11.93 6.65 2.20
CA HIS A 140 13.22 6.28 1.61
C HIS A 140 13.17 6.60 0.11
N PRO A 141 13.82 7.69 -0.32
CA PRO A 141 13.96 8.04 -1.73
C PRO A 141 14.99 7.16 -2.44
#